data_1aadfee1e1235203b86021c8182cfd61
#
_entry.id   1aadfee1e1235203b86021c8182cfd61
#
_cell.length_a   1.000
_cell.length_b   1.000
_cell.length_c   1.000
_cell.angle_alpha   90.00
_cell.angle_beta   90.00
_cell.angle_gamma   90.00
#
_symmetry.space_group_name_H-M   'P 1'
#
loop_
_entity.id
_entity.type
_entity.pdbx_description
1 polymer ?
#
loop_
_entity_poly.entity_id
_entity_poly.type
_entity_poly.pdbx_seq_one_letter_code
_entity_poly.pdbx_strand_id
1 'polypeptide(L)'
;LSVACGSASLATGAELARTLHVRPGLGVAAHVVQGEGLEIVRIRVERPAVIVVDRGIKTVKPARGSAVRALPGQALLLAGGHTVDFHNRITDGERYEARWLMFGGTVLDDPYYLATAQRQSSADASEVAPPPARVLRRVPEGLAEAFERARRGLAPDPSRPEAVVRQQMLEVAHWLLAAGMVLRVPPDDARVSGRIRAMLSARLDGEWSSDAIARSLAMSEATLRRRLAAEGVTLRELITDVRMASALVLLQATSRPVSEIASAVGYDSPSRFAVRFRDRFGFAPTAVRGHARAV
;
A
#
# COMPACT_ATOMS: atom_id res chain seq x y z
N LEU A 1 60.86 2.91 15.98
CA LEU A 1 59.85 3.59 16.78
C LEU A 1 58.82 4.16 15.85
N SER A 2 57.78 3.41 15.59
CA SER A 2 56.70 3.76 14.66
C SER A 2 55.45 3.94 15.47
N VAL A 3 54.84 5.12 15.37
CA VAL A 3 53.54 5.45 15.97
C VAL A 3 52.47 5.17 14.94
N ALA A 4 51.68 4.18 15.17
CA ALA A 4 50.50 3.88 14.33
C ALA A 4 49.38 4.88 14.65
N CYS A 5 49.03 5.69 13.65
CA CYS A 5 47.86 6.54 13.67
C CYS A 5 46.62 5.67 13.33
N GLY A 6 45.82 5.37 14.34
CA GLY A 6 44.55 4.69 14.17
C GLY A 6 43.51 5.66 13.60
N SER A 7 43.16 5.52 12.35
CA SER A 7 41.98 6.17 11.75
C SER A 7 40.71 5.52 12.29
N ALA A 8 40.02 6.21 13.20
CA ALA A 8 38.67 5.88 13.58
C ALA A 8 37.76 6.16 12.36
N SER A 9 37.35 5.09 11.67
CA SER A 9 36.28 5.12 10.70
C SER A 9 34.96 5.45 11.43
N LEU A 10 34.49 6.68 11.26
CA LEU A 10 33.13 7.05 11.60
C LEU A 10 32.20 6.18 10.74
N ALA A 11 31.51 5.25 11.38
CA ALA A 11 30.46 4.48 10.77
C ALA A 11 29.39 5.44 10.26
N THR A 12 29.42 5.70 8.97
CA THR A 12 28.38 6.40 8.23
C THR A 12 27.09 5.65 8.45
N GLY A 13 26.06 6.32 8.99
CA GLY A 13 24.80 5.73 9.38
C GLY A 13 24.24 4.85 8.27
N ALA A 14 23.85 3.64 8.63
CA ALA A 14 23.24 2.67 7.73
C ALA A 14 22.09 3.37 6.99
N GLU A 15 22.23 3.54 5.70
CA GLU A 15 21.17 4.04 4.81
C GLU A 15 20.00 3.07 4.98
N LEU A 16 18.95 3.55 5.68
CA LEU A 16 17.77 2.72 5.94
C LEU A 16 17.14 2.34 4.61
N ALA A 17 17.37 1.11 4.20
CA ALA A 17 16.99 0.62 2.90
C ALA A 17 15.47 0.61 2.75
N ARG A 18 14.96 1.39 1.80
CA ARG A 18 13.59 1.22 1.28
C ARG A 18 13.42 -0.21 0.81
N THR A 19 12.34 -0.86 1.22
CA THR A 19 12.07 -2.24 0.80
C THR A 19 10.63 -2.40 0.36
N LEU A 20 10.44 -3.21 -0.68
CA LEU A 20 9.13 -3.64 -1.15
C LEU A 20 9.20 -5.13 -1.48
N HIS A 21 8.41 -5.92 -0.78
CA HIS A 21 8.30 -7.35 -0.99
C HIS A 21 6.86 -7.69 -1.34
N VAL A 22 6.68 -8.39 -2.45
CA VAL A 22 5.37 -8.82 -2.95
C VAL A 22 5.36 -10.33 -3.04
N ARG A 23 4.39 -10.97 -2.37
CA ARG A 23 4.05 -12.38 -2.60
C ARG A 23 2.60 -12.45 -3.08
N PRO A 24 2.37 -12.80 -4.35
CA PRO A 24 1.02 -12.88 -4.93
C PRO A 24 0.09 -13.75 -4.06
N GLY A 25 -1.13 -13.29 -3.86
CA GLY A 25 -2.10 -13.98 -3.01
C GLY A 25 -1.94 -13.73 -1.51
N LEU A 26 -0.70 -13.67 -0.99
CA LEU A 26 -0.42 -13.51 0.44
C LEU A 26 -0.41 -12.06 0.89
N GLY A 27 0.30 -11.18 0.18
CA GLY A 27 0.35 -9.78 0.56
C GLY A 27 1.57 -9.03 0.08
N VAL A 28 1.71 -7.82 0.60
CA VAL A 28 2.81 -6.91 0.32
C VAL A 28 3.35 -6.35 1.63
N ALA A 29 4.66 -6.31 1.76
CA ALA A 29 5.36 -5.61 2.82
C ALA A 29 6.21 -4.48 2.25
N ALA A 30 6.19 -3.32 2.86
CA ALA A 30 7.08 -2.24 2.49
C ALA A 30 7.64 -1.48 3.69
N HIS A 31 8.82 -0.91 3.48
CA HIS A 31 9.43 0.10 4.31
C HIS A 31 9.58 1.37 3.49
N VAL A 32 8.90 2.41 3.89
CA VAL A 32 8.78 3.69 3.20
C VAL A 32 9.60 4.74 3.91
N VAL A 33 10.44 5.45 3.16
CA VAL A 33 11.22 6.59 3.64
C VAL A 33 11.00 7.77 2.67
N GLN A 34 10.55 8.91 3.21
CA GLN A 34 10.32 10.15 2.45
C GLN A 34 11.12 11.29 3.03
N GLY A 35 11.86 12.00 2.19
CA GLY A 35 12.64 13.18 2.55
C GLY A 35 11.83 14.46 2.63
N GLU A 36 10.61 14.47 2.10
CA GLU A 36 9.71 15.63 2.09
C GLU A 36 8.32 15.23 2.60
N GLY A 37 7.62 16.20 3.21
CA GLY A 37 6.22 16.04 3.55
C GLY A 37 5.37 16.01 2.27
N LEU A 38 4.53 15.00 2.12
CA LEU A 38 3.73 14.83 0.92
C LEU A 38 2.25 14.73 1.25
N GLU A 39 1.45 15.46 0.50
CA GLU A 39 0.01 15.27 0.44
C GLU A 39 -0.33 14.45 -0.81
N ILE A 40 -0.94 13.30 -0.60
CA ILE A 40 -1.25 12.32 -1.65
C ILE A 40 -2.76 12.13 -1.66
N VAL A 41 -3.43 12.68 -2.65
CA VAL A 41 -4.90 12.72 -2.70
C VAL A 41 -5.50 11.57 -3.50
N ARG A 42 -6.71 11.18 -3.14
CA ARG A 42 -7.56 10.22 -3.84
C ARG A 42 -6.88 8.88 -4.11
N ILE A 43 -6.21 8.31 -3.10
CA ILE A 43 -5.67 6.95 -3.19
C ILE A 43 -6.78 5.96 -2.86
N ARG A 44 -7.06 5.06 -3.80
CA ARG A 44 -7.90 3.91 -3.52
C ARG A 44 -7.08 2.83 -2.82
N VAL A 45 -7.49 2.48 -1.63
CA VAL A 45 -6.93 1.36 -0.86
C VAL A 45 -7.62 0.09 -1.36
N GLU A 46 -6.96 -0.67 -2.21
CA GLU A 46 -7.58 -1.87 -2.84
C GLU A 46 -7.80 -2.99 -1.81
N ARG A 47 -6.85 -3.15 -0.90
CA ARG A 47 -6.85 -4.21 0.11
C ARG A 47 -6.56 -3.66 1.50
N PRO A 48 -7.02 -4.32 2.56
CA PRO A 48 -6.72 -3.88 3.92
C PRO A 48 -5.21 -3.81 4.15
N ALA A 49 -4.80 -2.77 4.87
CA ALA A 49 -3.40 -2.56 5.21
C ALA A 49 -3.24 -2.08 6.63
N VAL A 50 -2.13 -2.48 7.26
CA VAL A 50 -1.69 -1.93 8.54
C VAL A 50 -0.37 -1.21 8.33
N ILE A 51 -0.29 0.01 8.84
CA ILE A 51 0.86 0.91 8.70
C ILE A 51 1.36 1.26 10.10
N VAL A 52 2.59 0.94 10.41
CA VAL A 52 3.27 1.37 11.64
C VAL A 52 4.11 2.59 11.29
N VAL A 53 3.88 3.70 11.99
CA VAL A 53 4.65 4.93 11.81
C VAL A 53 5.87 4.87 12.70
N ASP A 54 7.06 5.00 12.13
CA ASP A 54 8.32 4.98 12.86
C ASP A 54 8.82 6.41 13.12
N ARG A 55 8.68 7.31 12.13
CA ARG A 55 9.04 8.74 12.24
C ARG A 55 8.03 9.62 11.50
N GLY A 56 7.87 10.84 12.00
CA GLY A 56 6.92 11.79 11.43
C GLY A 56 5.47 11.48 11.80
N ILE A 57 4.54 12.04 11.07
CA ILE A 57 3.09 11.90 11.35
C ILE A 57 2.39 11.50 10.07
N LYS A 58 1.56 10.47 10.15
CA LYS A 58 0.66 10.08 9.07
C LYS A 58 -0.77 10.51 9.38
N THR A 59 -1.34 11.35 8.53
CA THR A 59 -2.77 11.69 8.57
C THR A 59 -3.47 11.00 7.41
N VAL A 60 -4.62 10.42 7.67
CA VAL A 60 -5.50 9.82 6.66
C VAL A 60 -6.86 10.50 6.75
N LYS A 61 -7.32 11.04 5.62
CA LYS A 61 -8.62 11.67 5.49
C LYS A 61 -9.47 10.82 4.54
N PRO A 62 -10.43 10.06 5.04
CA PRO A 62 -11.39 9.36 4.19
C PRO A 62 -12.30 10.35 3.45
N ALA A 63 -12.85 9.92 2.30
CA ALA A 63 -13.84 10.71 1.56
C ALA A 63 -15.10 11.03 2.40
N ARG A 64 -15.42 10.15 3.37
CA ARG A 64 -16.49 10.35 4.38
C ARG A 64 -15.94 9.99 5.76
N GLY A 65 -16.24 10.81 6.76
CA GLY A 65 -15.79 10.63 8.13
C GLY A 65 -14.65 11.58 8.51
N SER A 66 -14.17 11.44 9.75
CA SER A 66 -13.14 12.31 10.31
C SER A 66 -11.74 11.84 9.90
N ALA A 67 -10.83 12.79 9.76
CA ALA A 67 -9.42 12.48 9.56
C ALA A 67 -8.85 11.79 10.80
N VAL A 68 -8.02 10.79 10.60
CA VAL A 68 -7.29 10.07 11.65
C VAL A 68 -5.80 10.34 11.53
N ARG A 69 -5.12 10.39 12.68
CA ARG A 69 -3.69 10.71 12.75
C ARG A 69 -2.96 9.64 13.55
N ALA A 70 -1.91 9.08 12.97
CA ALA A 70 -0.98 8.19 13.63
C ALA A 70 0.36 8.88 13.88
N LEU A 71 0.86 8.76 15.10
CA LEU A 71 2.13 9.26 15.59
C LEU A 71 3.18 8.13 15.60
N PRO A 72 4.48 8.44 15.80
CA PRO A 72 5.50 7.40 15.95
C PRO A 72 5.14 6.37 17.02
N GLY A 73 5.35 5.08 16.72
CA GLY A 73 4.98 3.94 17.56
C GLY A 73 3.52 3.53 17.47
N GLN A 74 2.68 4.25 16.73
CA GLN A 74 1.28 3.91 16.53
C GLN A 74 1.06 3.14 15.24
N ALA A 75 0.02 2.32 15.20
CA ALA A 75 -0.41 1.62 13.99
C ALA A 75 -1.70 2.24 13.44
N LEU A 76 -1.76 2.38 12.12
CA LEU A 76 -2.91 2.82 11.36
C LEU A 76 -3.45 1.64 10.55
N LEU A 77 -4.71 1.31 10.73
CA LEU A 77 -5.42 0.34 9.92
C LEU A 77 -6.20 1.05 8.83
N LEU A 78 -6.09 0.56 7.61
CA LEU A 78 -6.86 0.98 6.44
C LEU A 78 -7.75 -0.16 5.98
N ALA A 79 -9.03 0.10 5.86
CA ALA A 79 -9.96 -0.83 5.25
C ALA A 79 -9.81 -0.80 3.72
N GLY A 80 -9.93 -1.97 3.08
CA GLY A 80 -9.95 -2.07 1.62
C GLY A 80 -11.21 -1.46 1.00
N GLY A 81 -11.15 -1.12 -0.30
CA GLY A 81 -12.29 -0.62 -1.06
C GLY A 81 -12.59 0.87 -0.90
N HIS A 82 -11.83 1.60 -0.09
CA HIS A 82 -12.06 3.01 0.19
C HIS A 82 -11.04 3.92 -0.50
N THR A 83 -11.50 5.13 -0.85
CA THR A 83 -10.63 6.20 -1.33
C THR A 83 -10.32 7.14 -0.18
N VAL A 84 -9.05 7.45 0.01
CA VAL A 84 -8.53 8.27 1.10
C VAL A 84 -7.47 9.24 0.59
N ASP A 85 -7.28 10.35 1.32
CA ASP A 85 -6.14 11.21 1.16
C ASP A 85 -5.13 10.92 2.26
N PHE A 86 -3.85 10.91 1.91
CA PHE A 86 -2.74 10.76 2.85
C PHE A 86 -1.98 12.08 2.98
N HIS A 87 -1.64 12.44 4.18
CA HIS A 87 -0.67 13.48 4.45
C HIS A 87 0.42 12.93 5.36
N ASN A 88 1.61 12.77 4.82
CA ASN A 88 2.81 12.36 5.55
C ASN A 88 3.58 13.63 5.89
N ARG A 89 3.67 13.96 7.16
CA ARG A 89 4.37 15.16 7.67
C ARG A 89 5.66 14.75 8.33
N ILE A 90 6.74 15.44 7.98
CA ILE A 90 8.01 15.33 8.65
C ILE A 90 7.94 16.13 9.96
N THR A 91 8.49 15.58 11.02
CA THR A 91 8.74 16.25 12.28
C THR A 91 10.24 16.27 12.53
N ASP A 92 10.71 17.28 13.23
CA ASP A 92 12.11 17.41 13.66
C ASP A 92 13.16 17.49 12.51
N GLY A 93 12.71 17.88 11.31
CA GLY A 93 13.60 18.19 10.18
C GLY A 93 14.27 17.00 9.51
N GLU A 94 13.93 15.74 9.89
CA GLU A 94 14.63 14.56 9.37
C GLU A 94 13.92 13.94 8.16
N ARG A 95 12.93 13.09 8.40
CA ARG A 95 12.20 12.34 7.38
C ARG A 95 10.91 11.75 7.93
N TYR A 96 10.01 11.36 7.03
CA TYR A 96 8.91 10.48 7.36
C TYR A 96 9.33 9.04 7.10
N GLU A 97 9.02 8.13 8.05
CA GLU A 97 9.36 6.71 7.97
C GLU A 97 8.21 5.86 8.48
N ALA A 98 7.85 4.83 7.73
CA ALA A 98 6.78 3.91 8.09
C ALA A 98 6.97 2.54 7.45
N ARG A 99 6.56 1.50 8.19
CA ARG A 99 6.48 0.13 7.69
C ARG A 99 5.02 -0.25 7.52
N TRP A 100 4.71 -1.01 6.49
CA TRP A 100 3.34 -1.45 6.31
C TRP A 100 3.23 -2.86 5.72
N LEU A 101 2.09 -3.49 6.01
CA LEU A 101 1.64 -4.75 5.44
C LEU A 101 0.29 -4.52 4.77
N MET A 102 0.14 -5.08 3.56
CA MET A 102 -1.14 -5.19 2.86
C MET A 102 -1.49 -6.67 2.76
N PHE A 103 -2.74 -7.01 3.07
CA PHE A 103 -3.18 -8.39 3.14
C PHE A 103 -3.70 -8.89 1.79
N GLY A 104 -3.21 -10.05 1.36
CA GLY A 104 -3.75 -10.77 0.21
C GLY A 104 -5.09 -11.43 0.52
N GLY A 105 -5.91 -11.66 -0.52
CA GLY A 105 -7.22 -12.31 -0.35
C GLY A 105 -7.10 -13.70 0.27
N THR A 106 -6.17 -14.52 -0.21
CA THR A 106 -6.00 -15.90 0.28
C THR A 106 -5.67 -16.01 1.77
N VAL A 107 -5.16 -14.94 2.40
CA VAL A 107 -4.93 -14.90 3.85
C VAL A 107 -6.24 -14.66 4.58
N LEU A 108 -7.04 -13.70 4.11
CA LEU A 108 -8.28 -13.29 4.78
C LEU A 108 -9.47 -14.19 4.45
N ASP A 109 -9.34 -15.10 3.48
CA ASP A 109 -10.31 -16.16 3.16
C ASP A 109 -10.19 -17.37 4.11
N ASP A 110 -9.36 -17.29 5.17
CA ASP A 110 -9.22 -18.35 6.17
C ASP A 110 -10.55 -18.58 6.90
N PRO A 111 -11.07 -19.84 6.91
CA PRO A 111 -12.40 -20.11 7.48
C PRO A 111 -12.52 -19.79 8.98
N TYR A 112 -11.44 -20.02 9.75
CA TYR A 112 -11.46 -19.74 11.18
C TYR A 112 -11.42 -18.22 11.45
N TYR A 113 -10.60 -17.48 10.69
CA TYR A 113 -10.59 -16.03 10.72
C TYR A 113 -11.96 -15.44 10.38
N LEU A 114 -12.57 -15.87 9.27
CA LEU A 114 -13.86 -15.39 8.82
C LEU A 114 -14.96 -15.65 9.85
N ALA A 115 -15.03 -16.87 10.40
CA ALA A 115 -16.01 -17.23 11.43
C ALA A 115 -15.85 -16.39 12.71
N THR A 116 -14.59 -16.10 13.10
CA THR A 116 -14.30 -15.29 14.29
C THR A 116 -14.63 -13.82 14.04
N ALA A 117 -14.27 -13.27 12.88
CA ALA A 117 -14.60 -11.92 12.47
C ALA A 117 -16.12 -11.68 12.37
N GLN A 118 -16.87 -12.69 11.91
CA GLN A 118 -18.32 -12.62 11.85
C GLN A 118 -18.96 -12.60 13.23
N ARG A 119 -18.53 -13.47 14.16
CA ARG A 119 -19.00 -13.47 15.55
C ARG A 119 -18.76 -12.12 16.24
N GLN A 120 -17.58 -11.54 16.05
CA GLN A 120 -17.25 -10.25 16.64
C GLN A 120 -18.09 -9.12 16.06
N SER A 121 -18.33 -9.12 14.75
CA SER A 121 -19.21 -8.13 14.10
C SER A 121 -20.66 -8.25 14.52
N SER A 122 -21.14 -9.45 14.85
CA SER A 122 -22.50 -9.69 15.34
C SER A 122 -22.66 -9.27 16.81
N ALA A 123 -21.59 -9.36 17.61
CA ALA A 123 -21.59 -8.92 19.01
C ALA A 123 -21.56 -7.39 19.14
N ASP A 124 -20.91 -6.72 18.20
CA ASP A 124 -20.83 -5.25 18.13
C ASP A 124 -22.11 -4.64 17.50
N ALA A 125 -23.27 -5.05 17.77
CA ALA A 125 -24.64 -4.64 17.35
C ALA A 125 -24.80 -3.23 16.70
N SER A 126 -23.73 -2.63 16.23
CA SER A 126 -23.70 -1.34 15.51
C SER A 126 -23.92 -1.59 14.03
N GLU A 127 -25.06 -1.14 13.49
CA GLU A 127 -25.36 -1.10 12.06
C GLU A 127 -24.40 -0.19 11.27
N VAL A 128 -23.48 0.48 11.95
CA VAL A 128 -22.55 1.43 11.32
C VAL A 128 -21.37 0.67 10.72
N ALA A 129 -21.21 0.77 9.42
CA ALA A 129 -20.06 0.21 8.72
C ALA A 129 -18.73 0.69 9.36
N PRO A 130 -17.74 -0.20 9.54
CA PRO A 130 -16.48 0.17 10.16
C PRO A 130 -15.83 1.33 9.41
N PRO A 131 -15.19 2.27 10.13
CA PRO A 131 -14.58 3.43 9.49
C PRO A 131 -13.45 3.00 8.55
N PRO A 132 -13.25 3.72 7.42
CA PRO A 132 -12.22 3.43 6.42
C PRO A 132 -10.79 3.43 6.97
N ALA A 133 -10.56 4.15 8.07
CA ALA A 133 -9.27 4.22 8.73
C ALA A 133 -9.45 4.27 10.25
N ARG A 134 -8.60 3.55 10.99
CA ARG A 134 -8.56 3.54 12.47
C ARG A 134 -7.11 3.57 12.95
N VAL A 135 -6.89 4.19 14.12
CA VAL A 135 -5.57 4.22 14.76
C VAL A 135 -5.58 3.35 16.00
N LEU A 136 -4.59 2.46 16.09
CA LEU A 136 -4.23 1.74 17.28
C LEU A 136 -3.13 2.53 18.00
N ARG A 137 -3.52 3.26 19.05
CA ARG A 137 -2.63 4.17 19.79
C ARG A 137 -1.55 3.44 20.58
N ARG A 138 -1.84 2.23 21.02
CA ARG A 138 -0.91 1.35 21.72
C ARG A 138 -0.86 0.03 20.95
N VAL A 139 0.27 -0.26 20.36
CA VAL A 139 0.50 -1.53 19.66
C VAL A 139 0.93 -2.56 20.71
N PRO A 140 0.18 -3.65 20.92
CA PRO A 140 0.62 -4.73 21.82
C PRO A 140 1.93 -5.34 21.33
N GLU A 141 2.79 -5.77 22.25
CA GLU A 141 4.09 -6.35 21.92
C GLU A 141 3.96 -7.55 20.98
N GLY A 142 3.05 -8.48 21.27
CA GLY A 142 2.79 -9.63 20.41
C GLY A 142 2.34 -9.26 18.99
N LEU A 143 1.56 -8.17 18.82
CA LEU A 143 1.22 -7.66 17.50
C LEU A 143 2.45 -7.08 16.79
N ALA A 144 3.30 -6.33 17.51
CA ALA A 144 4.52 -5.76 16.92
C ALA A 144 5.47 -6.86 16.45
N GLU A 145 5.66 -7.90 17.23
CA GLU A 145 6.46 -9.08 16.87
C GLU A 145 5.86 -9.84 15.69
N ALA A 146 4.55 -10.11 15.70
CA ALA A 146 3.84 -10.77 14.60
C ALA A 146 3.99 -9.97 13.30
N PHE A 147 3.83 -8.63 13.38
CA PHE A 147 4.02 -7.73 12.26
C PHE A 147 5.43 -7.84 11.64
N GLU A 148 6.48 -7.85 12.48
CA GLU A 148 7.85 -7.98 12.00
C GLU A 148 8.15 -9.38 11.44
N ARG A 149 7.57 -10.45 12.03
CA ARG A 149 7.68 -11.81 11.47
C ARG A 149 7.04 -11.89 10.08
N ALA A 150 5.83 -11.37 9.93
CA ALA A 150 5.11 -11.34 8.65
C ALA A 150 5.85 -10.51 7.59
N ARG A 151 6.38 -9.33 7.98
CA ARG A 151 7.16 -8.47 7.09
C ARG A 151 8.41 -9.18 6.57
N ARG A 152 9.17 -9.83 7.45
CA ARG A 152 10.33 -10.65 7.08
C ARG A 152 9.93 -11.90 6.30
N GLY A 153 8.76 -12.46 6.60
CA GLY A 153 8.19 -13.61 5.89
C GLY A 153 7.92 -13.34 4.42
N LEU A 154 7.46 -12.14 4.09
CA LEU A 154 7.20 -11.73 2.71
C LEU A 154 8.47 -11.44 1.90
N ALA A 155 9.63 -11.24 2.54
CA ALA A 155 10.89 -11.08 1.82
C ALA A 155 11.20 -12.32 0.97
N PRO A 156 11.85 -12.15 -0.20
CA PRO A 156 12.25 -13.27 -1.07
C PRO A 156 13.16 -14.24 -0.31
N ASP A 157 12.70 -15.47 -0.21
CA ASP A 157 13.42 -16.57 0.41
C ASP A 157 12.88 -17.88 -0.20
N PRO A 158 13.64 -18.52 -1.10
CA PRO A 158 13.22 -19.76 -1.76
C PRO A 158 13.04 -20.93 -0.77
N SER A 159 13.72 -20.90 0.38
CA SER A 159 13.64 -21.96 1.39
C SER A 159 12.40 -21.84 2.28
N ARG A 160 11.70 -20.71 2.25
CA ARG A 160 10.57 -20.45 3.14
C ARG A 160 9.26 -20.92 2.51
N PRO A 161 8.59 -21.93 3.09
CA PRO A 161 7.31 -22.42 2.59
C PRO A 161 6.24 -21.33 2.59
N GLU A 162 5.44 -21.27 1.55
CA GLU A 162 4.34 -20.31 1.42
C GLU A 162 3.31 -20.41 2.56
N ALA A 163 3.05 -21.65 3.01
CA ALA A 163 2.16 -21.90 4.14
C ALA A 163 2.65 -21.22 5.45
N VAL A 164 3.96 -21.17 5.67
CA VAL A 164 4.54 -20.48 6.84
C VAL A 164 4.30 -18.98 6.74
N VAL A 165 4.54 -18.40 5.56
CA VAL A 165 4.30 -16.95 5.34
C VAL A 165 2.82 -16.61 5.50
N ARG A 166 1.94 -17.48 4.98
CA ARG A 166 0.49 -17.33 5.14
C ARG A 166 0.09 -17.31 6.62
N GLN A 167 0.62 -18.23 7.45
CA GLN A 167 0.35 -18.25 8.87
C GLN A 167 0.86 -17.00 9.60
N GLN A 168 2.04 -16.51 9.24
CA GLN A 168 2.56 -15.25 9.81
C GLN A 168 1.67 -14.05 9.49
N MET A 169 1.15 -13.97 8.26
CA MET A 169 0.19 -12.92 7.88
C MET A 169 -1.14 -13.07 8.62
N LEU A 170 -1.62 -14.31 8.76
CA LEU A 170 -2.86 -14.62 9.48
C LEU A 170 -2.74 -14.32 10.97
N GLU A 171 -1.58 -14.55 11.58
CA GLU A 171 -1.31 -14.18 12.97
C GLU A 171 -1.51 -12.68 13.20
N VAL A 172 -0.98 -11.83 12.30
CA VAL A 172 -1.23 -10.37 12.38
C VAL A 172 -2.72 -10.05 12.27
N ALA A 173 -3.44 -10.73 11.37
CA ALA A 173 -4.88 -10.53 11.21
C ALA A 173 -5.64 -10.88 12.49
N HIS A 174 -5.29 -11.96 13.19
CA HIS A 174 -5.88 -12.35 14.47
C HIS A 174 -5.56 -11.36 15.60
N TRP A 175 -4.33 -10.85 15.67
CA TRP A 175 -3.99 -9.80 16.62
C TRP A 175 -4.81 -8.52 16.42
N LEU A 176 -5.01 -8.12 15.15
CA LEU A 176 -5.85 -6.97 14.83
C LEU A 176 -7.31 -7.23 15.16
N LEU A 177 -7.79 -8.45 14.90
CA LEU A 177 -9.13 -8.87 15.27
C LEU A 177 -9.34 -8.79 16.79
N ALA A 178 -8.40 -9.31 17.59
CA ALA A 178 -8.43 -9.21 19.05
C ALA A 178 -8.43 -7.75 19.56
N ALA A 179 -7.84 -6.83 18.79
CA ALA A 179 -7.90 -5.39 19.05
C ALA A 179 -9.20 -4.72 18.54
N GLY A 180 -10.21 -5.48 18.14
CA GLY A 180 -11.48 -4.97 17.62
C GLY A 180 -11.41 -4.43 16.19
N MET A 181 -10.38 -4.83 15.43
CA MET A 181 -10.15 -4.35 14.07
C MET A 181 -10.29 -5.50 13.06
N VAL A 182 -11.44 -5.58 12.44
CA VAL A 182 -11.75 -6.60 11.44
C VAL A 182 -11.18 -6.20 10.08
N LEU A 183 -10.31 -7.03 9.52
CA LEU A 183 -9.87 -6.90 8.15
C LEU A 183 -10.86 -7.61 7.22
N ARG A 184 -11.36 -6.91 6.23
CA ARG A 184 -12.23 -7.49 5.19
C ARG A 184 -11.69 -7.12 3.83
N VAL A 185 -11.61 -8.09 2.94
CA VAL A 185 -11.48 -7.81 1.52
C VAL A 185 -12.85 -7.29 1.06
N PRO A 186 -12.91 -6.09 0.47
CA PRO A 186 -14.17 -5.62 -0.08
C PRO A 186 -14.67 -6.63 -1.12
N PRO A 187 -15.97 -6.83 -1.24
CA PRO A 187 -16.54 -7.58 -2.35
C PRO A 187 -16.41 -6.75 -3.64
N ASP A 188 -15.19 -6.50 -4.08
CA ASP A 188 -14.90 -5.70 -5.28
C ASP A 188 -15.18 -6.48 -6.57
N ASP A 189 -15.34 -7.80 -6.46
CA ASP A 189 -15.70 -8.68 -7.59
C ASP A 189 -17.09 -8.40 -8.17
N ALA A 190 -17.96 -7.70 -7.43
CA ALA A 190 -19.28 -7.32 -7.93
C ALA A 190 -19.22 -6.17 -8.94
N ARG A 191 -18.19 -5.32 -8.90
CA ARG A 191 -18.02 -4.16 -9.80
C ARG A 191 -17.05 -4.46 -10.92
N VAL A 192 -17.40 -4.01 -12.12
CA VAL A 192 -16.53 -4.19 -13.30
C VAL A 192 -15.20 -3.44 -13.10
N SER A 193 -15.22 -2.24 -12.53
CA SER A 193 -14.00 -1.48 -12.22
C SER A 193 -13.08 -2.21 -11.25
N GLY A 194 -13.61 -2.91 -10.24
CA GLY A 194 -12.80 -3.70 -9.28
C GLY A 194 -12.10 -4.88 -9.95
N ARG A 195 -12.83 -5.63 -10.78
CA ARG A 195 -12.24 -6.75 -11.56
C ARG A 195 -11.14 -6.27 -12.49
N ILE A 196 -11.35 -5.13 -13.17
CA ILE A 196 -10.33 -4.52 -14.04
C ILE A 196 -9.10 -4.09 -13.21
N ARG A 197 -9.29 -3.44 -12.06
CA ARG A 197 -8.17 -3.06 -11.18
C ARG A 197 -7.34 -4.27 -10.75
N ALA A 198 -7.98 -5.38 -10.40
CA ALA A 198 -7.28 -6.61 -10.05
C ALA A 198 -6.44 -7.14 -11.24
N MET A 199 -7.00 -7.13 -12.45
CA MET A 199 -6.28 -7.53 -13.67
C MET A 199 -5.08 -6.60 -13.95
N LEU A 200 -5.29 -5.28 -13.87
CA LEU A 200 -4.24 -4.26 -14.07
C LEU A 200 -3.10 -4.39 -13.05
N SER A 201 -3.44 -4.63 -11.78
CA SER A 201 -2.45 -4.78 -10.70
C SER A 201 -1.59 -6.04 -10.84
N ALA A 202 -2.10 -7.07 -11.49
CA ALA A 202 -1.35 -8.29 -11.77
C ALA A 202 -0.29 -8.10 -12.88
N ARG A 203 -0.49 -7.14 -13.80
CA ARG A 203 0.42 -6.87 -14.92
C ARG A 203 0.35 -5.41 -15.34
N LEU A 204 1.09 -4.57 -14.64
CA LEU A 204 1.07 -3.10 -14.81
C LEU A 204 1.58 -2.63 -16.18
N ASP A 205 2.58 -3.31 -16.74
CA ASP A 205 3.22 -3.04 -18.03
C ASP A 205 2.46 -3.59 -19.24
N GLY A 206 1.33 -4.28 -19.00
CA GLY A 206 0.53 -4.88 -20.06
C GLY A 206 -0.06 -3.85 -21.03
N GLU A 207 -0.22 -4.25 -22.29
CA GLU A 207 -1.03 -3.52 -23.26
C GLU A 207 -2.51 -3.77 -22.99
N TRP A 208 -3.18 -2.79 -22.42
CA TRP A 208 -4.56 -2.88 -22.00
C TRP A 208 -5.48 -2.18 -22.99
N SER A 209 -6.02 -2.95 -23.95
CA SER A 209 -7.05 -2.46 -24.85
C SER A 209 -8.46 -2.71 -24.32
N SER A 210 -9.42 -1.90 -24.75
CA SER A 210 -10.84 -2.07 -24.40
C SER A 210 -11.37 -3.46 -24.80
N ASP A 211 -10.99 -3.93 -25.99
CA ASP A 211 -11.34 -5.24 -26.52
C ASP A 211 -10.76 -6.39 -25.68
N ALA A 212 -9.46 -6.33 -25.34
CA ALA A 212 -8.81 -7.37 -24.54
C ALA A 212 -9.47 -7.51 -23.15
N ILE A 213 -9.75 -6.40 -22.50
CA ILE A 213 -10.42 -6.38 -21.19
C ILE A 213 -11.86 -6.88 -21.31
N ALA A 214 -12.61 -6.42 -22.32
CA ALA A 214 -13.99 -6.85 -22.54
C ALA A 214 -14.07 -8.38 -22.75
N ARG A 215 -13.19 -8.94 -23.56
CA ARG A 215 -13.09 -10.40 -23.77
C ARG A 215 -12.76 -11.14 -22.46
N SER A 216 -11.79 -10.66 -21.69
CA SER A 216 -11.42 -11.27 -20.40
C SER A 216 -12.58 -11.28 -19.40
N LEU A 217 -13.51 -10.33 -19.53
CA LEU A 217 -14.68 -10.20 -18.67
C LEU A 217 -15.94 -10.84 -19.29
N ALA A 218 -15.82 -11.53 -20.43
CA ALA A 218 -16.92 -12.16 -21.17
C ALA A 218 -18.05 -11.16 -21.53
N MET A 219 -17.68 -9.96 -22.02
CA MET A 219 -18.65 -8.94 -22.43
C MET A 219 -18.19 -8.20 -23.68
N SER A 220 -19.11 -7.47 -24.35
CA SER A 220 -18.76 -6.59 -25.45
C SER A 220 -18.13 -5.27 -24.94
N GLU A 221 -17.34 -4.59 -25.78
CA GLU A 221 -16.79 -3.27 -25.43
C GLU A 221 -17.88 -2.23 -25.13
N ALA A 222 -19.01 -2.29 -25.81
CA ALA A 222 -20.15 -1.41 -25.55
C ALA A 222 -20.71 -1.65 -24.15
N THR A 223 -20.82 -2.93 -23.73
CA THR A 223 -21.26 -3.30 -22.38
C THR A 223 -20.24 -2.87 -21.33
N LEU A 224 -18.94 -3.08 -21.59
CA LEU A 224 -17.87 -2.63 -20.72
C LEU A 224 -17.94 -1.12 -20.48
N ARG A 225 -18.01 -0.34 -21.55
CA ARG A 225 -18.10 1.12 -21.47
C ARG A 225 -19.34 1.59 -20.69
N ARG A 226 -20.51 0.99 -20.95
CA ARG A 226 -21.75 1.33 -20.25
C ARG A 226 -21.67 1.02 -18.76
N ARG A 227 -21.10 -0.14 -18.36
CA ARG A 227 -20.95 -0.51 -16.95
C ARG A 227 -19.96 0.40 -16.22
N LEU A 228 -18.82 0.71 -16.85
CA LEU A 228 -17.86 1.66 -16.28
C LEU A 228 -18.45 3.07 -16.14
N ALA A 229 -19.22 3.53 -17.12
CA ALA A 229 -19.92 4.82 -17.04
C ALA A 229 -20.94 4.83 -15.89
N ALA A 230 -21.68 3.73 -15.67
CA ALA A 230 -22.58 3.60 -14.53
C ALA A 230 -21.84 3.61 -13.17
N GLU A 231 -20.58 3.22 -13.15
CA GLU A 231 -19.70 3.30 -11.97
C GLU A 231 -18.97 4.67 -11.87
N GLY A 232 -19.20 5.59 -12.83
CA GLY A 232 -18.63 6.95 -12.84
C GLY A 232 -17.15 6.99 -13.23
N VAL A 233 -16.63 5.98 -13.94
CA VAL A 233 -15.22 5.89 -14.34
C VAL A 233 -15.06 5.47 -15.79
N THR A 234 -13.93 5.83 -16.39
CA THR A 234 -13.51 5.32 -17.70
C THR A 234 -12.37 4.32 -17.58
N LEU A 235 -12.21 3.46 -18.59
CA LEU A 235 -11.10 2.50 -18.61
C LEU A 235 -9.73 3.20 -18.55
N ARG A 236 -9.60 4.31 -19.28
CA ARG A 236 -8.37 5.11 -19.32
C ARG A 236 -8.01 5.68 -17.94
N GLU A 237 -8.98 6.16 -17.19
CA GLU A 237 -8.79 6.65 -15.82
C GLU A 237 -8.37 5.50 -14.91
N LEU A 238 -9.01 4.33 -14.99
CA LEU A 238 -8.64 3.15 -14.21
C LEU A 238 -7.19 2.73 -14.46
N ILE A 239 -6.78 2.62 -15.72
CA ILE A 239 -5.40 2.26 -16.08
C ILE A 239 -4.43 3.30 -15.51
N THR A 240 -4.72 4.58 -15.70
CA THR A 240 -3.86 5.65 -15.20
C THR A 240 -3.76 5.63 -13.67
N ASP A 241 -4.88 5.50 -12.97
CA ASP A 241 -4.91 5.47 -11.51
C ASP A 241 -4.13 4.30 -10.93
N VAL A 242 -4.31 3.08 -11.47
CA VAL A 242 -3.60 1.89 -11.00
C VAL A 242 -2.09 2.02 -11.24
N ARG A 243 -1.68 2.44 -12.44
CA ARG A 243 -0.28 2.67 -12.79
C ARG A 243 0.37 3.73 -11.89
N MET A 244 -0.30 4.86 -11.68
CA MET A 244 0.23 5.95 -10.85
C MET A 244 0.29 5.57 -9.37
N ALA A 245 -0.72 4.89 -8.83
CA ALA A 245 -0.68 4.40 -7.46
C ALA A 245 0.47 3.40 -7.23
N SER A 246 0.68 2.48 -8.17
CA SER A 246 1.80 1.53 -8.12
C SER A 246 3.15 2.22 -8.25
N ALA A 247 3.27 3.22 -9.14
CA ALA A 247 4.48 4.03 -9.27
C ALA A 247 4.82 4.77 -7.96
N LEU A 248 3.83 5.33 -7.28
CA LEU A 248 4.03 6.00 -6.00
C LEU A 248 4.61 5.04 -4.96
N VAL A 249 4.05 3.83 -4.86
CA VAL A 249 4.57 2.79 -3.94
C VAL A 249 6.03 2.43 -4.29
N LEU A 250 6.35 2.23 -5.57
CA LEU A 250 7.71 1.93 -6.02
C LEU A 250 8.69 3.06 -5.70
N LEU A 251 8.28 4.32 -5.90
CA LEU A 251 9.09 5.49 -5.56
C LEU A 251 9.37 5.61 -4.06
N GLN A 252 8.38 5.30 -3.22
CA GLN A 252 8.49 5.38 -1.76
C GLN A 252 9.29 4.23 -1.15
N ALA A 253 9.15 3.02 -1.72
CA ALA A 253 9.63 1.79 -1.10
C ALA A 253 10.82 1.15 -1.82
N THR A 254 11.35 1.77 -2.90
CA THR A 254 12.54 1.27 -3.61
C THR A 254 13.51 2.40 -3.96
N SER A 255 14.77 2.05 -4.22
CA SER A 255 15.79 2.96 -4.76
C SER A 255 15.90 2.92 -6.28
N ARG A 256 15.03 2.17 -6.99
CA ARG A 256 15.05 2.04 -8.46
C ARG A 256 14.99 3.40 -9.14
N PRO A 257 15.74 3.64 -10.22
CA PRO A 257 15.65 4.86 -11.02
C PRO A 257 14.22 5.17 -11.46
N VAL A 258 13.87 6.46 -11.55
CA VAL A 258 12.53 6.89 -11.99
C VAL A 258 12.19 6.36 -13.38
N SER A 259 13.18 6.26 -14.27
CA SER A 259 13.04 5.68 -15.62
C SER A 259 12.64 4.21 -15.59
N GLU A 260 13.24 3.41 -14.72
CA GLU A 260 12.88 2.01 -14.56
C GLU A 260 11.47 1.85 -13.96
N ILE A 261 11.10 2.72 -13.00
CA ILE A 261 9.75 2.73 -12.45
C ILE A 261 8.73 3.09 -13.53
N ALA A 262 9.02 4.09 -14.38
CA ALA A 262 8.16 4.45 -15.50
C ALA A 262 7.90 3.24 -16.41
N SER A 263 8.95 2.53 -16.81
CA SER A 263 8.85 1.32 -17.63
C SER A 263 8.06 0.21 -16.90
N ALA A 264 8.36 -0.05 -15.63
CA ALA A 264 7.70 -1.09 -14.83
C ALA A 264 6.19 -0.85 -14.65
N VAL A 265 5.72 0.40 -14.77
CA VAL A 265 4.28 0.73 -14.71
C VAL A 265 3.69 1.01 -16.09
N GLY A 266 4.38 0.59 -17.17
CA GLY A 266 3.88 0.59 -18.53
C GLY A 266 3.93 1.95 -19.25
N TYR A 267 4.97 2.75 -18.98
CA TYR A 267 5.27 3.98 -19.72
C TYR A 267 6.58 3.85 -20.49
N ASP A 268 6.51 3.95 -21.83
CA ASP A 268 7.70 3.91 -22.70
C ASP A 268 8.56 5.17 -22.60
N SER A 269 7.97 6.29 -22.09
CA SER A 269 8.65 7.57 -21.95
C SER A 269 8.65 8.05 -20.50
N PRO A 270 9.83 8.16 -19.87
CA PRO A 270 9.95 8.74 -18.52
C PRO A 270 9.41 10.17 -18.42
N SER A 271 9.50 10.95 -19.51
CA SER A 271 8.96 12.33 -19.54
C SER A 271 7.42 12.32 -19.49
N ARG A 272 6.76 11.45 -20.29
CA ARG A 272 5.30 11.29 -20.26
C ARG A 272 4.84 10.78 -18.89
N PHE A 273 5.57 9.84 -18.30
CA PHE A 273 5.33 9.37 -16.95
C PHE A 273 5.39 10.52 -15.93
N ALA A 274 6.47 11.33 -15.96
CA ALA A 274 6.64 12.43 -15.01
C ALA A 274 5.53 13.49 -15.12
N VAL A 275 5.07 13.81 -16.32
CA VAL A 275 3.93 14.70 -16.54
C VAL A 275 2.66 14.11 -15.94
N ARG A 276 2.32 12.85 -16.25
CA ARG A 276 1.13 12.18 -15.72
C ARG A 276 1.17 12.01 -14.21
N PHE A 277 2.34 11.72 -13.66
CA PHE A 277 2.51 11.60 -12.23
C PHE A 277 2.27 12.95 -11.53
N ARG A 278 2.80 14.04 -12.09
CA ARG A 278 2.56 15.40 -11.59
C ARG A 278 1.09 15.81 -11.72
N ASP A 279 0.46 15.53 -12.85
CA ASP A 279 -0.98 15.81 -13.06
C ASP A 279 -1.83 15.08 -12.02
N ARG A 280 -1.41 13.85 -11.63
CA ARG A 280 -2.15 13.00 -10.71
C ARG A 280 -1.95 13.37 -9.24
N PHE A 281 -0.74 13.74 -8.84
CA PHE A 281 -0.36 13.93 -7.43
C PHE A 281 0.04 15.37 -7.08
N GLY A 282 0.21 16.25 -8.05
CA GLY A 282 0.59 17.67 -7.83
C GLY A 282 2.10 17.90 -7.66
N PHE A 283 2.92 16.84 -7.62
CA PHE A 283 4.38 16.94 -7.46
C PHE A 283 5.14 15.97 -8.38
N ALA A 284 6.42 16.27 -8.60
CA ALA A 284 7.26 15.42 -9.47
C ALA A 284 7.61 14.07 -8.80
N PRO A 285 7.84 12.98 -9.57
CA PRO A 285 8.28 11.70 -9.02
C PRO A 285 9.53 11.80 -8.14
N THR A 286 10.46 12.70 -8.47
CA THR A 286 11.71 12.93 -7.71
C THR A 286 11.46 13.52 -6.32
N ALA A 287 10.42 14.34 -6.14
CA ALA A 287 10.06 14.93 -4.85
C ALA A 287 9.72 13.87 -3.79
N VAL A 288 9.20 12.71 -4.21
CA VAL A 288 8.92 11.59 -3.30
C VAL A 288 10.16 11.16 -2.51
N ARG A 289 11.35 11.35 -3.08
CA ARG A 289 12.65 10.96 -2.48
C ARG A 289 13.40 12.12 -1.82
N GLY A 290 12.85 13.33 -1.84
CA GLY A 290 13.52 14.52 -1.31
C GLY A 290 14.63 15.05 -2.21
N HIS A 291 14.69 14.66 -3.47
CA HIS A 291 15.59 15.25 -4.46
C HIS A 291 14.89 16.44 -5.11
N ALA A 292 14.91 17.60 -4.45
CA ALA A 292 14.65 18.86 -5.12
C ALA A 292 15.75 19.03 -6.18
N ARG A 293 15.41 19.13 -7.46
CA ARG A 293 16.33 19.66 -8.45
C ARG A 293 16.64 21.11 -8.00
N ALA A 294 17.88 21.40 -7.70
CA ALA A 294 18.33 22.80 -7.62
C ALA A 294 17.88 23.47 -8.94
N VAL A 295 17.11 24.54 -8.81
CA VAL A 295 16.68 25.39 -9.90
C VAL A 295 17.89 26.19 -10.39
#